data_477e7d8ad8aef3cb70359afbb77f500e
#
_entry.id   477e7d8ad8aef3cb70359afbb77f500e
#
_cell.length_a   1.000
_cell.length_b   1.000
_cell.length_c   1.000
_cell.angle_alpha   90.00
_cell.angle_beta   90.00
_cell.angle_gamma   90.00
#
_symmetry.space_group_name_H-M   'P 1'
#
loop_
_entity.id
_entity.type
_entity.pdbx_description
1 polymer ?
#
loop_
_entity_poly.entity_id
_entity_poly.type
_entity_poly.pdbx_seq_one_letter_code
_entity_poly.pdbx_strand_id
1 'polypeptide(L)'
;MMKTNILILSLLCSGLNAGAQQAYLSREEYRDKVEAYSQILKQQHLKTFASTEARKIASTGFLPQIDITAEGTANLNHLDQWNSPKGDYHPYTYQALATLTQPLYTGGSLIAQKKVAQAEEALDQLTTELTLDQIHYQSDAVYWNASAARAGLKAAATFQDIVQQQYDIIQDLSLIHISEPTRQEANSY
;
A
#
# COMPACT_ATOMS: atom_id res chain seq x y z
N MET A 1 -28.86 -25.92 39.75
CA MET A 1 -28.26 -24.88 38.87
C MET A 1 -26.96 -25.28 38.14
N MET A 2 -26.33 -26.44 38.43
CA MET A 2 -25.08 -26.87 37.75
C MET A 2 -25.26 -27.65 36.44
N LYS A 3 -26.44 -28.19 36.15
CA LYS A 3 -26.67 -29.01 34.92
C LYS A 3 -26.97 -28.20 33.67
N THR A 4 -27.43 -26.97 33.79
CA THR A 4 -27.75 -26.08 32.67
C THR A 4 -26.49 -25.43 32.05
N ASN A 5 -25.42 -25.21 32.84
CA ASN A 5 -24.20 -24.60 32.36
C ASN A 5 -23.30 -25.53 31.51
N ILE A 6 -23.44 -26.87 31.73
CA ILE A 6 -22.69 -27.87 30.95
C ILE A 6 -23.29 -28.02 29.54
N LEU A 7 -24.59 -27.89 29.39
CA LEU A 7 -25.28 -27.95 28.11
C LEU A 7 -24.98 -26.71 27.22
N ILE A 8 -24.84 -25.53 27.84
CA ILE A 8 -24.46 -24.30 27.10
C ILE A 8 -23.00 -24.35 26.66
N LEU A 9 -22.11 -24.95 27.47
CA LEU A 9 -20.69 -25.09 27.09
C LEU A 9 -20.47 -26.12 25.98
N SER A 10 -21.29 -27.19 25.92
CA SER A 10 -21.22 -28.18 24.84
C SER A 10 -21.77 -27.64 23.50
N LEU A 11 -22.75 -26.72 23.56
CA LEU A 11 -23.31 -26.08 22.35
C LEU A 11 -22.36 -25.06 21.72
N LEU A 12 -21.48 -24.45 22.54
CA LEU A 12 -20.45 -23.51 22.05
C LEU A 12 -19.27 -24.18 21.36
N CYS A 13 -18.97 -25.44 21.69
CA CYS A 13 -17.89 -26.22 21.03
C CYS A 13 -18.30 -26.84 19.69
N SER A 14 -19.57 -26.99 19.38
CA SER A 14 -20.03 -27.58 18.12
C SER A 14 -20.09 -26.57 16.94
N GLY A 15 -19.88 -25.27 17.20
CA GLY A 15 -19.91 -24.21 16.18
C GLY A 15 -18.58 -23.93 15.47
N LEU A 16 -17.47 -24.59 15.84
CA LEU A 16 -16.13 -24.27 15.32
C LEU A 16 -15.61 -25.23 14.23
N ASN A 17 -16.48 -26.10 13.70
CA ASN A 17 -16.19 -26.74 12.43
C ASN A 17 -16.59 -25.86 11.25
N ALA A 18 -16.10 -24.61 11.21
CA ALA A 18 -15.94 -23.90 9.97
C ALA A 18 -14.87 -24.67 9.18
N GLY A 19 -15.31 -25.60 8.34
CA GLY A 19 -14.44 -26.24 7.37
C GLY A 19 -13.71 -25.13 6.65
N ALA A 20 -12.40 -25.07 6.83
CA ALA A 20 -11.54 -24.24 6.00
C ALA A 20 -11.64 -24.81 4.60
N GLN A 21 -12.70 -24.43 3.87
CA GLN A 21 -12.73 -24.56 2.43
C GLN A 21 -11.50 -23.79 1.98
N GLN A 22 -10.50 -24.50 1.49
CA GLN A 22 -9.37 -23.90 0.81
C GLN A 22 -9.97 -23.16 -0.40
N ALA A 23 -10.36 -21.90 -0.17
CA ALA A 23 -10.79 -21.03 -1.24
C ALA A 23 -9.57 -20.84 -2.13
N TYR A 24 -9.58 -21.49 -3.29
CA TYR A 24 -8.57 -21.28 -4.31
C TYR A 24 -8.79 -19.86 -4.84
N LEU A 25 -7.90 -18.97 -4.49
CA LEU A 25 -7.89 -17.63 -5.03
C LEU A 25 -7.50 -17.71 -6.51
N SER A 26 -8.33 -17.19 -7.40
CA SER A 26 -7.97 -17.09 -8.81
C SER A 26 -6.88 -16.01 -9.01
N ARG A 27 -6.18 -16.07 -10.14
CA ARG A 27 -5.17 -15.06 -10.46
C ARG A 27 -5.77 -13.66 -10.52
N GLU A 28 -6.92 -13.52 -11.16
CA GLU A 28 -7.66 -12.28 -11.33
C GLU A 28 -8.09 -11.72 -9.96
N GLU A 29 -8.69 -12.54 -9.11
CA GLU A 29 -9.11 -12.13 -7.77
C GLU A 29 -7.91 -11.71 -6.89
N TYR A 30 -6.75 -12.36 -7.05
CA TYR A 30 -5.52 -11.98 -6.37
C TYR A 30 -5.03 -10.60 -6.84
N ARG A 31 -5.02 -10.35 -8.15
CA ARG A 31 -4.65 -9.05 -8.73
C ARG A 31 -5.56 -7.93 -8.22
N ASP A 32 -6.87 -8.13 -8.26
CA ASP A 32 -7.86 -7.14 -7.79
C ASP A 32 -7.63 -6.78 -6.32
N LYS A 33 -7.34 -7.78 -5.48
CA LYS A 33 -7.00 -7.55 -4.07
C LYS A 33 -5.70 -6.78 -3.91
N VAL A 34 -4.64 -7.14 -4.65
CA VAL A 34 -3.35 -6.44 -4.60
C VAL A 34 -3.53 -4.99 -5.04
N GLU A 35 -4.26 -4.73 -6.11
CA GLU A 35 -4.57 -3.39 -6.59
C GLU A 35 -5.32 -2.57 -5.52
N ALA A 36 -6.39 -3.11 -4.94
CA ALA A 36 -7.19 -2.44 -3.92
C ALA A 36 -6.39 -2.07 -2.65
N TYR A 37 -5.43 -2.90 -2.25
CA TYR A 37 -4.60 -2.69 -1.06
C TYR A 37 -3.29 -1.95 -1.33
N SER A 38 -2.89 -1.77 -2.59
CA SER A 38 -1.63 -1.12 -2.96
C SER A 38 -1.57 0.32 -2.48
N GLN A 39 -0.64 0.62 -1.56
CA GLN A 39 -0.39 1.97 -1.09
C GLN A 39 0.36 2.80 -2.14
N ILE A 40 1.19 2.16 -2.95
CA ILE A 40 1.94 2.81 -4.03
C ILE A 40 0.97 3.35 -5.07
N LEU A 41 -0.04 2.57 -5.46
CA LEU A 41 -1.04 3.01 -6.41
C LEU A 41 -1.89 4.17 -5.85
N LYS A 42 -2.30 4.09 -4.59
CA LYS A 42 -3.01 5.19 -3.90
C LYS A 42 -2.17 6.46 -3.85
N GLN A 43 -0.88 6.35 -3.54
CA GLN A 43 0.04 7.48 -3.56
C GLN A 43 0.14 8.09 -4.96
N GLN A 44 0.23 7.27 -6.01
CA GLN A 44 0.33 7.75 -7.38
C GLN A 44 -0.96 8.45 -7.83
N HIS A 45 -2.14 7.93 -7.48
CA HIS A 45 -3.41 8.62 -7.72
C HIS A 45 -3.48 10.00 -7.05
N LEU A 46 -3.02 10.10 -5.80
CA LEU A 46 -2.94 11.39 -5.09
C LEU A 46 -1.96 12.36 -5.76
N LYS A 47 -0.86 11.85 -6.30
CA LYS A 47 0.11 12.67 -7.04
C LYS A 47 -0.50 13.19 -8.35
N THR A 48 -1.22 12.35 -9.10
CA THR A 48 -1.95 12.78 -10.30
C THR A 48 -3.03 13.81 -9.97
N PHE A 49 -3.73 13.64 -8.86
CA PHE A 49 -4.66 14.66 -8.38
C PHE A 49 -3.96 15.99 -8.06
N ALA A 50 -2.81 15.93 -7.39
CA ALA A 50 -2.02 17.13 -7.07
C ALA A 50 -1.51 17.85 -8.34
N SER A 51 -1.07 17.12 -9.39
CA SER A 51 -0.64 17.73 -10.65
C SER A 51 -1.81 18.37 -11.42
N THR A 52 -3.01 17.78 -11.35
CA THR A 52 -4.23 18.40 -11.89
C THR A 52 -4.53 19.75 -11.21
N GLU A 53 -4.40 19.82 -9.88
CA GLU A 53 -4.57 21.08 -9.16
C GLU A 53 -3.42 22.07 -9.45
N ALA A 54 -2.18 21.58 -9.58
CA ALA A 54 -1.05 22.43 -9.98
C ALA A 54 -1.25 23.08 -11.36
N ARG A 55 -1.85 22.36 -12.32
CA ARG A 55 -2.26 22.94 -13.62
C ARG A 55 -3.30 24.03 -13.46
N LYS A 56 -4.27 23.88 -12.56
CA LYS A 56 -5.24 24.94 -12.25
C LYS A 56 -4.55 26.16 -11.65
N ILE A 57 -3.63 25.96 -10.69
CA ILE A 57 -2.82 27.03 -10.09
C ILE A 57 -2.00 27.75 -11.16
N ALA A 58 -1.34 27.05 -12.09
CA ALA A 58 -0.63 27.68 -13.19
C ALA A 58 -1.52 28.55 -14.09
N SER A 59 -2.83 28.25 -14.14
CA SER A 59 -3.81 29.07 -14.86
C SER A 59 -4.24 30.32 -14.08
N THR A 60 -4.10 30.35 -12.74
CA THR A 60 -4.49 31.52 -11.94
C THR A 60 -3.54 32.70 -12.12
N GLY A 61 -2.31 32.48 -12.64
CA GLY A 61 -1.39 33.57 -12.97
C GLY A 61 -1.91 34.57 -14.00
N PHE A 62 -2.98 34.21 -14.73
CA PHE A 62 -3.67 35.12 -15.65
C PHE A 62 -4.77 35.95 -14.97
N LEU A 63 -5.09 35.68 -13.70
CA LEU A 63 -6.12 36.38 -12.94
C LEU A 63 -5.53 37.53 -12.14
N PRO A 64 -6.32 38.58 -11.84
CA PRO A 64 -5.89 39.64 -10.91
C PRO A 64 -5.71 39.05 -9.51
N GLN A 65 -4.63 39.45 -8.85
CA GLN A 65 -4.32 39.10 -7.47
C GLN A 65 -4.64 40.29 -6.58
N ILE A 66 -5.31 40.05 -5.46
CA ILE A 66 -5.66 41.04 -4.46
C ILE A 66 -4.95 40.67 -3.16
N ASP A 67 -4.05 41.48 -2.73
CA ASP A 67 -3.33 41.33 -1.47
C ASP A 67 -3.82 42.41 -0.46
N ILE A 68 -4.23 41.95 0.72
CA ILE A 68 -4.65 42.82 1.80
C ILE A 68 -3.65 42.63 2.96
N THR A 69 -2.92 43.69 3.30
CA THR A 69 -2.03 43.71 4.45
C THR A 69 -2.57 44.69 5.49
N ALA A 70 -2.60 44.28 6.74
CA ALA A 70 -2.94 45.12 7.88
C ALA A 70 -1.84 45.00 8.92
N GLU A 71 -1.27 46.13 9.28
CA GLU A 71 -0.20 46.21 10.28
C GLU A 71 -0.63 47.11 11.42
N GLY A 72 -0.34 46.70 12.64
CA GLY A 72 -0.53 47.50 13.85
C GLY A 72 0.80 47.55 14.63
N THR A 73 1.32 48.74 14.85
CA THR A 73 2.54 48.93 15.64
C THR A 73 2.19 49.63 16.94
N ALA A 74 2.59 49.02 18.07
CA ALA A 74 2.52 49.65 19.39
C ALA A 74 3.91 50.10 19.80
N ASN A 75 4.13 51.39 19.95
CA ASN A 75 5.37 51.93 20.47
C ASN A 75 5.25 52.12 22.00
N LEU A 76 5.83 51.20 22.76
CA LEU A 76 5.78 51.18 24.22
C LEU A 76 6.97 51.94 24.85
N ASN A 77 7.80 52.62 24.07
CA ASN A 77 8.98 53.29 24.55
C ASN A 77 8.63 54.70 25.07
N HIS A 78 8.33 54.80 26.36
CA HIS A 78 8.00 56.06 27.02
C HIS A 78 9.17 57.06 27.13
N LEU A 79 10.39 56.65 26.81
CA LEU A 79 11.59 57.54 26.93
C LEU A 79 11.62 58.65 25.88
N ASP A 80 11.01 58.45 24.74
CA ASP A 80 10.93 59.43 23.66
C ASP A 80 9.94 60.58 23.97
N GLN A 81 8.98 60.31 24.87
CA GLN A 81 7.96 61.31 25.26
C GLN A 81 8.50 62.46 26.08
N TRP A 82 9.63 62.25 26.80
CA TRP A 82 10.24 63.28 27.66
C TRP A 82 10.99 64.36 26.87
N ASN A 83 11.41 64.03 25.65
CA ASN A 83 12.27 64.88 24.85
C ASN A 83 11.60 65.55 23.63
N SER A 84 10.33 65.26 23.37
CA SER A 84 9.58 65.87 22.26
C SER A 84 8.77 67.06 22.70
N PRO A 85 8.96 68.21 22.09
CA PRO A 85 8.09 69.35 22.33
C PRO A 85 6.71 69.04 21.78
N LYS A 86 5.70 68.93 22.66
CA LYS A 86 4.25 68.90 22.40
C LYS A 86 3.82 68.54 20.95
N GLY A 87 4.24 67.43 20.46
CA GLY A 87 3.73 66.83 19.21
C GLY A 87 2.85 65.64 19.54
N ASP A 88 1.83 65.37 18.72
CA ASP A 88 0.90 64.24 18.86
C ASP A 88 1.65 62.92 19.01
N TYR A 89 1.79 62.43 20.24
CA TYR A 89 2.28 61.10 20.50
C TYR A 89 1.17 60.09 20.26
N HIS A 90 1.30 59.34 19.18
CA HIS A 90 0.42 58.22 18.90
C HIS A 90 1.12 56.92 19.25
N PRO A 91 0.82 56.30 20.40
CA PRO A 91 1.45 55.05 20.82
C PRO A 91 1.06 53.88 19.91
N TYR A 92 0.02 54.04 19.13
CA TYR A 92 -0.49 53.01 18.22
C TYR A 92 -0.58 53.55 16.80
N THR A 93 0.00 52.84 15.85
CA THR A 93 -0.12 53.13 14.42
C THR A 93 -0.78 51.94 13.74
N TYR A 94 -1.82 52.20 12.96
CA TYR A 94 -2.51 51.20 12.19
C TYR A 94 -2.39 51.55 10.70
N GLN A 95 -2.01 50.55 9.91
CA GLN A 95 -1.95 50.70 8.47
C GLN A 95 -2.69 49.53 7.85
N ALA A 96 -3.56 49.80 6.88
CA ALA A 96 -4.23 48.80 6.04
C ALA A 96 -3.96 49.20 4.58
N LEU A 97 -3.47 48.22 3.81
CA LEU A 97 -3.17 48.40 2.40
C LEU A 97 -3.84 47.26 1.59
N ALA A 98 -4.57 47.64 0.57
CA ALA A 98 -5.11 46.68 -0.42
C ALA A 98 -4.39 46.94 -1.75
N THR A 99 -3.71 45.92 -2.26
CA THR A 99 -2.97 45.98 -3.53
C THR A 99 -3.62 45.04 -4.54
N LEU A 100 -3.97 45.56 -5.73
CA LEU A 100 -4.45 44.80 -6.87
C LEU A 100 -3.34 44.69 -7.90
N THR A 101 -2.88 43.47 -8.19
CA THR A 101 -1.86 43.21 -9.19
C THR A 101 -2.42 42.38 -10.34
N GLN A 102 -2.32 42.90 -11.57
CA GLN A 102 -2.73 42.21 -12.79
C GLN A 102 -1.57 42.25 -13.80
N PRO A 103 -0.96 41.08 -14.11
CA PRO A 103 0.03 41.03 -15.18
C PRO A 103 -0.66 41.14 -16.54
N LEU A 104 -0.36 42.16 -17.31
CA LEU A 104 -0.91 42.37 -18.66
C LEU A 104 -0.07 41.66 -19.73
N TYR A 105 1.26 41.65 -19.53
CA TYR A 105 2.20 41.01 -20.43
C TYR A 105 3.43 40.51 -19.67
N THR A 106 3.77 39.22 -19.88
CA THR A 106 4.90 38.57 -19.19
C THR A 106 5.90 37.92 -20.16
N GLY A 107 5.96 38.40 -21.41
CA GLY A 107 6.86 37.83 -22.43
C GLY A 107 6.60 36.37 -22.75
N GLY A 108 5.37 35.85 -22.53
CA GLY A 108 5.00 34.46 -22.78
C GLY A 108 5.31 33.51 -21.62
N SER A 109 5.90 33.97 -20.49
CA SER A 109 6.29 33.09 -19.37
C SER A 109 5.08 32.36 -18.75
N LEU A 110 3.95 33.03 -18.54
CA LEU A 110 2.72 32.41 -18.02
C LEU A 110 2.16 31.32 -18.96
N ILE A 111 2.24 31.55 -20.28
CA ILE A 111 1.83 30.55 -21.26
C ILE A 111 2.74 29.34 -21.20
N ALA A 112 4.05 29.54 -21.08
CA ALA A 112 5.04 28.48 -20.96
C ALA A 112 4.82 27.68 -19.66
N GLN A 113 4.63 28.34 -18.52
CA GLN A 113 4.33 27.71 -17.23
C GLN A 113 3.07 26.84 -17.29
N LYS A 114 1.99 27.34 -17.91
CA LYS A 114 0.77 26.55 -18.10
C LYS A 114 1.02 25.31 -18.95
N LYS A 115 1.82 25.41 -20.03
CA LYS A 115 2.17 24.26 -20.87
C LYS A 115 3.02 23.24 -20.12
N VAL A 116 3.97 23.69 -19.30
CA VAL A 116 4.76 22.81 -18.42
C VAL A 116 3.85 22.04 -17.47
N ALA A 117 2.96 22.74 -16.75
CA ALA A 117 2.03 22.10 -15.83
C ALA A 117 1.07 21.12 -16.52
N GLN A 118 0.68 21.37 -17.77
CA GLN A 118 -0.09 20.43 -18.57
C GLN A 118 0.71 19.17 -18.94
N ALA A 119 1.98 19.34 -19.28
CA ALA A 119 2.87 18.22 -19.59
C ALA A 119 3.18 17.37 -18.35
N GLU A 120 3.36 18.00 -17.17
CA GLU A 120 3.54 17.32 -15.89
C GLU A 120 2.30 16.52 -15.50
N GLU A 121 1.09 17.06 -15.68
CA GLU A 121 -0.15 16.32 -15.44
C GLU A 121 -0.24 15.08 -16.33
N ALA A 122 0.05 15.21 -17.63
CA ALA A 122 0.06 14.09 -18.56
C ALA A 122 1.12 13.03 -18.17
N LEU A 123 2.31 13.47 -17.74
CA LEU A 123 3.36 12.58 -17.25
C LEU A 123 2.91 11.79 -16.01
N ASP A 124 2.27 12.46 -15.05
CA ASP A 124 1.79 11.79 -13.83
C ASP A 124 0.65 10.80 -14.11
N GLN A 125 -0.22 11.08 -15.10
CA GLN A 125 -1.23 10.14 -15.57
C GLN A 125 -0.59 8.88 -16.15
N LEU A 126 0.35 9.02 -17.07
CA LEU A 126 1.09 7.90 -17.66
C LEU A 126 1.90 7.12 -16.62
N THR A 127 2.46 7.81 -15.63
CA THR A 127 3.18 7.18 -14.54
C THR A 127 2.24 6.34 -13.66
N THR A 128 0.98 6.76 -13.51
CA THR A 128 -0.04 5.98 -12.80
C THR A 128 -0.35 4.68 -13.55
N GLU A 129 -0.53 4.73 -14.86
CA GLU A 129 -0.74 3.55 -15.70
C GLU A 129 0.46 2.60 -15.64
N LEU A 130 1.67 3.11 -15.75
CA LEU A 130 2.89 2.32 -15.64
C LEU A 130 3.01 1.65 -14.26
N THR A 131 2.66 2.36 -13.20
CA THR A 131 2.67 1.82 -11.84
C THR A 131 1.66 0.68 -11.70
N LEU A 132 0.48 0.81 -12.27
CA LEU A 132 -0.54 -0.24 -12.31
C LEU A 132 -0.03 -1.50 -13.02
N ASP A 133 0.56 -1.32 -14.20
CA ASP A 133 1.14 -2.43 -14.96
C ASP A 133 2.26 -3.15 -14.20
N GLN A 134 3.12 -2.40 -13.52
CA GLN A 134 4.17 -2.97 -12.67
C GLN A 134 3.60 -3.79 -11.50
N ILE A 135 2.54 -3.29 -10.85
CA ILE A 135 1.85 -4.00 -9.76
C ILE A 135 1.23 -5.29 -10.29
N HIS A 136 0.59 -5.26 -11.45
CA HIS A 136 0.03 -6.44 -12.11
C HIS A 136 1.10 -7.46 -12.43
N TYR A 137 2.21 -7.05 -13.03
CA TYR A 137 3.34 -7.94 -13.33
C TYR A 137 3.92 -8.59 -12.06
N GLN A 138 4.15 -7.81 -11.02
CA GLN A 138 4.68 -8.33 -9.76
C GLN A 138 3.69 -9.29 -9.08
N SER A 139 2.40 -8.98 -9.08
CA SER A 139 1.37 -9.84 -8.50
C SER A 139 1.28 -11.18 -9.25
N ASP A 140 1.33 -11.15 -10.57
CA ASP A 140 1.34 -12.37 -11.39
C ASP A 140 2.59 -13.24 -11.11
N ALA A 141 3.76 -12.63 -11.00
CA ALA A 141 4.99 -13.34 -10.65
C ALA A 141 4.89 -14.04 -9.29
N VAL A 142 4.37 -13.34 -8.28
CA VAL A 142 4.19 -13.90 -6.93
C VAL A 142 3.16 -15.04 -6.94
N TYR A 143 2.04 -14.87 -7.64
CA TYR A 143 1.01 -15.89 -7.76
C TYR A 143 1.54 -17.19 -8.39
N TRP A 144 2.28 -17.08 -9.50
CA TRP A 144 2.86 -18.23 -10.18
C TRP A 144 3.96 -18.91 -9.37
N ASN A 145 4.80 -18.13 -8.66
CA ASN A 145 5.80 -18.68 -7.74
C ASN A 145 5.15 -19.47 -6.60
N ALA A 146 4.08 -18.95 -6.00
CA ALA A 146 3.34 -19.66 -4.97
C ALA A 146 2.68 -20.93 -5.50
N SER A 147 2.14 -20.88 -6.71
CA SER A 147 1.53 -22.05 -7.38
C SER A 147 2.58 -23.13 -7.69
N ALA A 148 3.76 -22.75 -8.18
CA ALA A 148 4.87 -23.66 -8.43
C ALA A 148 5.39 -24.30 -7.13
N ALA A 149 5.55 -23.52 -6.06
CA ALA A 149 5.96 -24.03 -4.75
C ALA A 149 4.95 -25.07 -4.21
N ARG A 150 3.65 -24.80 -4.34
CA ARG A 150 2.60 -25.75 -3.97
C ARG A 150 2.66 -27.04 -4.77
N ALA A 151 2.87 -26.95 -6.09
CA ALA A 151 3.04 -28.14 -6.93
C ALA A 151 4.28 -28.93 -6.53
N GLY A 152 5.39 -28.27 -6.21
CA GLY A 152 6.59 -28.89 -5.69
C GLY A 152 6.38 -29.62 -4.36
N LEU A 153 5.66 -29.01 -3.42
CA LEU A 153 5.31 -29.67 -2.15
C LEU A 153 4.47 -30.94 -2.38
N LYS A 154 3.49 -30.89 -3.29
CA LYS A 154 2.68 -32.05 -3.63
C LYS A 154 3.53 -33.18 -4.25
N ALA A 155 4.44 -32.83 -5.16
CA ALA A 155 5.36 -33.80 -5.76
C ALA A 155 6.30 -34.43 -4.73
N ALA A 156 6.84 -33.62 -3.80
CA ALA A 156 7.69 -34.12 -2.72
C ALA A 156 6.95 -35.07 -1.77
N ALA A 157 5.71 -34.76 -1.41
CA ALA A 157 4.88 -35.65 -0.59
C ALA A 157 4.62 -36.99 -1.30
N THR A 158 4.26 -36.96 -2.60
CA THR A 158 4.07 -38.16 -3.38
C THR A 158 5.37 -39.02 -3.48
N PHE A 159 6.52 -38.34 -3.64
CA PHE A 159 7.80 -39.03 -3.66
C PHE A 159 8.12 -39.69 -2.31
N GLN A 160 7.84 -39.00 -1.20
CA GLN A 160 8.02 -39.55 0.14
C GLN A 160 7.16 -40.82 0.33
N ASP A 161 5.90 -40.82 -0.11
CA ASP A 161 5.02 -41.98 -0.03
C ASP A 161 5.56 -43.16 -0.84
N ILE A 162 6.09 -42.92 -2.05
CA ILE A 162 6.69 -43.97 -2.89
C ILE A 162 7.93 -44.56 -2.21
N VAL A 163 8.80 -43.75 -1.68
CA VAL A 163 10.02 -44.21 -0.98
C VAL A 163 9.67 -45.02 0.27
N GLN A 164 8.63 -44.59 1.00
CA GLN A 164 8.16 -45.34 2.18
C GLN A 164 7.62 -46.71 1.77
N GLN A 165 6.81 -46.79 0.72
CA GLN A 165 6.33 -48.09 0.21
C GLN A 165 7.47 -49.01 -0.22
N GLN A 166 8.50 -48.48 -0.90
CA GLN A 166 9.67 -49.28 -1.27
C GLN A 166 10.45 -49.75 -0.04
N TYR A 167 10.61 -48.91 0.97
CA TYR A 167 11.25 -49.32 2.22
C TYR A 167 10.48 -50.46 2.91
N ASP A 168 9.15 -50.37 3.01
CA ASP A 168 8.32 -51.37 3.63
C ASP A 168 8.43 -52.73 2.89
N ILE A 169 8.41 -52.73 1.53
CA ILE A 169 8.62 -53.93 0.71
C ILE A 169 9.99 -54.56 0.96
N ILE A 170 11.08 -53.76 1.03
CA ILE A 170 12.43 -54.29 1.27
C ILE A 170 12.50 -54.88 2.68
N GLN A 171 11.88 -54.23 3.67
CA GLN A 171 11.82 -54.77 5.02
C GLN A 171 11.11 -56.10 5.12
N ASP A 172 9.97 -56.24 4.45
CA ASP A 172 9.21 -57.51 4.38
C ASP A 172 10.02 -58.63 3.71
N LEU A 173 10.70 -58.32 2.58
CA LEU A 173 11.58 -59.28 1.89
C LEU A 173 12.75 -59.68 2.75
N SER A 174 13.34 -58.78 3.52
CA SER A 174 14.43 -59.12 4.45
C SER A 174 13.97 -60.05 5.55
N LEU A 175 12.78 -59.92 6.07
CA LEU A 175 12.23 -60.83 7.08
C LEU A 175 11.96 -62.22 6.53
N ILE A 176 11.53 -62.33 5.26
CA ILE A 176 11.29 -63.63 4.60
C ILE A 176 12.62 -64.37 4.34
N HIS A 177 13.66 -63.67 3.87
CA HIS A 177 14.99 -64.27 3.61
C HIS A 177 15.71 -64.71 4.87
N ILE A 178 15.51 -64.06 6.01
CA ILE A 178 16.10 -64.49 7.30
C ILE A 178 15.47 -65.80 7.81
N SER A 179 14.22 -66.13 7.40
CA SER A 179 13.49 -67.31 7.82
C SER A 179 13.73 -68.57 6.92
N GLU A 180 14.26 -68.42 5.70
CA GLU A 180 14.48 -69.52 4.76
C GLU A 180 15.72 -70.44 5.04
N PRO A 181 16.90 -69.96 5.51
CA PRO A 181 18.04 -70.84 5.71
C PRO A 181 17.77 -71.95 6.73
N THR A 182 16.90 -71.74 7.68
CA THR A 182 16.54 -72.75 8.71
C THR A 182 15.69 -73.90 8.16
N ARG A 183 15.03 -73.73 7.02
CA ARG A 183 14.17 -74.76 6.41
C ARG A 183 14.95 -75.75 5.49
N GLN A 184 16.06 -75.27 4.89
CA GLN A 184 16.88 -76.13 4.03
C GLN A 184 17.76 -77.08 4.85
N GLU A 185 18.27 -76.69 6.04
CA GLU A 185 19.03 -77.57 6.90
C GLU A 185 18.22 -78.69 7.56
N ALA A 186 16.91 -78.52 7.73
CA ALA A 186 16.01 -79.54 8.30
C ALA A 186 15.65 -80.71 7.33
N ASN A 187 15.90 -80.61 6.02
CA ASN A 187 15.63 -81.58 5.02
C ASN A 187 16.86 -82.43 4.54
N SER A 188 18.02 -82.21 5.19
CA SER A 188 19.30 -82.89 4.82
C SER A 188 19.70 -84.02 5.76
N TYR A 189 18.77 -84.62 6.55
CA TYR A 189 19.01 -85.78 7.35
C TYR A 189 17.98 -86.91 7.02
#